data_37733567c87b7491aef8133947590e87
#
_entry.id   37733567c87b7491aef8133947590e87
#
_cell.length_a   1.000
_cell.length_b   1.000
_cell.length_c   1.000
_cell.angle_alpha   90.00
_cell.angle_beta   90.00
_cell.angle_gamma   90.00
#
_symmetry.space_group_name_H-M   'P 1'
#
loop_
_entity.id
_entity.type
_entity.pdbx_description
1 polymer ?
#
loop_
_entity_poly.entity_id
_entity_poly.type
_entity_poly.pdbx_seq_one_letter_code
_entity_poly.pdbx_strand_id
1 'polypeptide(L)'
;MMRIIAGTHGGRKIFSVPKDKTFVKPISGRIRQSVFDIIRPYVPGSTFLDLYAGVGTVGLEALSRGAGKVVFVEKEGLCVKTIEKNIASLGFTDKAKVLKADVLGGLK
;
A
#
# COMPACT_ATOMS: atom_id res chain seq x y z
N MET A 1 -7.24 -2.68 -13.97
CA MET A 1 -5.90 -3.01 -13.45
C MET A 1 -5.36 -1.87 -12.60
N MET A 2 -4.86 -2.20 -11.44
CA MET A 2 -4.29 -1.18 -10.55
C MET A 2 -2.85 -0.88 -10.90
N ARG A 3 -2.49 0.40 -10.87
CA ARG A 3 -1.13 0.88 -11.14
C ARG A 3 -0.74 1.97 -10.16
N ILE A 4 0.54 2.10 -9.92
CA ILE A 4 1.09 3.26 -9.21
C ILE A 4 0.90 4.49 -10.10
N ILE A 5 0.45 5.59 -9.49
CA ILE A 5 0.08 6.80 -10.24
C ILE A 5 1.32 7.63 -10.57
N ALA A 6 2.17 7.89 -9.58
CA ALA A 6 3.28 8.82 -9.74
C ALA A 6 4.53 8.35 -8.98
N GLY A 7 5.59 9.17 -9.03
CA GLY A 7 6.85 8.89 -8.37
C GLY A 7 7.78 7.99 -9.18
N THR A 8 8.75 7.40 -8.50
CA THR A 8 9.80 6.60 -9.14
C THR A 8 9.27 5.37 -9.87
N HIS A 9 8.12 4.86 -9.44
CA HIS A 9 7.51 3.65 -9.99
C HIS A 9 6.16 3.95 -10.67
N GLY A 10 5.92 5.19 -11.05
CA GLY A 10 4.68 5.58 -11.74
C GLY A 10 4.41 4.70 -12.95
N GLY A 11 3.17 4.23 -13.10
CA GLY A 11 2.75 3.35 -14.17
C GLY A 11 2.99 1.86 -13.91
N ARG A 12 3.72 1.50 -12.88
CA ARG A 12 4.00 0.08 -12.58
C ARG A 12 2.74 -0.60 -12.05
N LYS A 13 2.58 -1.86 -12.44
CA LYS A 13 1.44 -2.68 -12.07
C LYS A 13 1.46 -3.06 -10.58
N ILE A 14 0.29 -3.05 -9.97
CA ILE A 14 0.06 -3.55 -8.62
C ILE A 14 -0.79 -4.82 -8.72
N PHE A 15 -0.31 -5.93 -8.20
CA PHE A 15 -1.06 -7.17 -8.16
C PHE A 15 -2.22 -7.05 -7.17
N SER A 16 -3.33 -7.73 -7.48
CA SER A 16 -4.51 -7.75 -6.65
C SER A 16 -4.91 -9.18 -6.33
N VAL A 17 -5.95 -9.34 -5.53
CA VAL A 17 -6.57 -10.64 -5.25
C VAL A 17 -7.66 -10.91 -6.28
N PRO A 18 -8.13 -12.18 -6.40
CA PRO A 18 -9.24 -12.50 -7.32
C PRO A 18 -10.48 -11.65 -7.04
N LYS A 19 -11.23 -11.33 -8.10
CA LYS A 19 -12.40 -10.44 -8.01
C LYS A 19 -13.51 -10.99 -7.13
N ASP A 20 -13.56 -12.29 -6.91
CA ASP A 20 -14.57 -12.92 -6.05
C ASP A 20 -14.26 -12.76 -4.56
N LYS A 21 -13.14 -12.14 -4.23
CA LYS A 21 -12.77 -11.83 -2.82
C LYS A 21 -13.36 -10.49 -2.43
N THR A 22 -14.61 -10.51 -1.97
CA THR A 22 -15.40 -9.31 -1.70
C THR A 22 -14.91 -8.52 -0.49
N PHE A 23 -14.06 -9.10 0.35
CA PHE A 23 -13.49 -8.37 1.49
C PHE A 23 -12.43 -7.36 1.07
N VAL A 24 -11.99 -7.38 -0.18
CA VAL A 24 -10.99 -6.44 -0.68
C VAL A 24 -11.69 -5.33 -1.45
N LYS A 25 -11.63 -4.11 -0.90
CA LYS A 25 -12.22 -2.93 -1.52
C LYS A 25 -11.12 -1.90 -1.69
N PRO A 26 -10.36 -1.97 -2.79
CA PRO A 26 -9.27 -1.01 -3.00
C PRO A 26 -9.83 0.40 -3.18
N ILE A 27 -9.11 1.36 -2.63
CA ILE A 27 -9.40 2.78 -2.84
C ILE A 27 -9.28 3.09 -4.34
N SER A 28 -10.19 3.89 -4.89
CA SER A 28 -10.14 4.25 -6.30
C SER A 28 -8.87 5.08 -6.61
N GLY A 29 -8.41 5.01 -7.85
CA GLY A 29 -7.26 5.80 -8.27
C GLY A 29 -7.49 7.30 -8.11
N ARG A 30 -8.70 7.77 -8.36
CA ARG A 30 -9.06 9.18 -8.20
C ARG A 30 -8.93 9.63 -6.73
N ILE A 31 -9.46 8.85 -5.81
CA ILE A 31 -9.37 9.19 -4.38
C ILE A 31 -7.91 9.12 -3.92
N ARG A 32 -7.18 8.11 -4.34
CA ARG A 32 -5.76 7.96 -4.01
C ARG A 32 -4.96 9.17 -4.50
N GLN A 33 -5.22 9.61 -5.73
CA GLN A 33 -4.59 10.81 -6.28
C GLN A 33 -4.89 12.03 -5.43
N SER A 34 -6.14 12.22 -5.05
CA SER A 34 -6.56 13.37 -4.23
C SER A 34 -5.88 13.38 -2.87
N VAL A 35 -5.79 12.21 -2.22
CA VAL A 35 -5.12 12.10 -0.92
C VAL A 35 -3.65 12.49 -1.05
N PHE A 36 -2.95 11.97 -2.04
CA PHE A 36 -1.53 12.26 -2.20
C PHE A 36 -1.27 13.69 -2.67
N ASP A 37 -2.21 14.32 -3.37
CA ASP A 37 -2.10 15.74 -3.69
C ASP A 37 -2.11 16.59 -2.40
N ILE A 38 -2.94 16.20 -1.43
CA ILE A 38 -3.03 16.91 -0.15
C ILE A 38 -1.78 16.71 0.71
N ILE A 39 -1.29 15.48 0.80
CA ILE A 39 -0.17 15.16 1.71
C ILE A 39 1.19 15.23 1.03
N ARG A 40 1.24 15.65 -0.22
CA ARG A 40 2.47 15.67 -1.03
C ARG A 40 3.72 16.15 -0.28
N PRO A 41 3.70 17.29 0.41
CA PRO A 41 4.94 17.80 1.03
C PRO A 41 5.42 16.97 2.22
N TYR A 42 4.58 16.08 2.73
CA TYR A 42 4.89 15.27 3.92
C TYR A 42 5.37 13.86 3.60
N VAL A 43 5.27 13.44 2.34
CA VAL A 43 5.58 12.05 1.96
C VAL A 43 7.09 11.78 1.84
N PRO A 44 7.90 12.63 1.16
CA PRO A 44 9.32 12.32 0.99
C PRO A 44 10.03 12.15 2.33
N GLY A 45 10.73 11.04 2.50
CA GLY A 45 11.48 10.73 3.71
C GLY A 45 10.65 10.31 4.91
N SER A 46 9.33 10.27 4.78
CA SER A 46 8.45 9.97 5.90
C SER A 46 8.48 8.48 6.28
N THR A 47 8.04 8.20 7.52
CA THR A 47 7.58 6.88 7.90
C THR A 47 6.06 6.88 7.77
N PHE A 48 5.54 6.03 6.92
CA PHE A 48 4.13 6.00 6.55
C PHE A 48 3.48 4.73 7.10
N LEU A 49 2.39 4.89 7.83
CA LEU A 49 1.67 3.75 8.39
C LEU A 49 0.37 3.56 7.61
N ASP A 50 0.24 2.39 6.96
CA ASP A 50 -0.92 2.04 6.17
C ASP A 50 -1.75 0.98 6.92
N LEU A 51 -2.72 1.46 7.69
CA LEU A 51 -3.68 0.58 8.38
C LEU A 51 -4.72 0.11 7.37
N TYR A 52 -5.20 -1.11 7.52
CA TYR A 52 -6.17 -1.71 6.58
C TYR A 52 -5.63 -1.73 5.15
N ALA A 53 -4.41 -2.20 5.00
CA ALA A 53 -3.65 -2.02 3.76
C ALA A 53 -4.26 -2.69 2.51
N GLY A 54 -5.08 -3.72 2.66
CA GLY A 54 -5.60 -4.47 1.51
C GLY A 54 -4.45 -5.08 0.72
N VAL A 55 -4.37 -4.77 -0.57
CA VAL A 55 -3.24 -5.23 -1.40
C VAL A 55 -2.07 -4.24 -1.43
N GLY A 56 -2.16 -3.16 -0.65
CA GLY A 56 -1.05 -2.25 -0.44
C GLY A 56 -1.01 -1.03 -1.34
N THR A 57 -2.09 -0.70 -2.04
CA THR A 57 -2.07 0.38 -3.05
C THR A 57 -1.63 1.73 -2.47
N VAL A 58 -2.08 2.08 -1.28
CA VAL A 58 -1.76 3.38 -0.68
C VAL A 58 -0.30 3.43 -0.21
N GLY A 59 0.15 2.43 0.54
CA GLY A 59 1.54 2.38 0.99
C GLY A 59 2.54 2.25 -0.14
N LEU A 60 2.21 1.49 -1.18
CA LEU A 60 3.05 1.36 -2.37
C LEU A 60 3.14 2.69 -3.12
N GLU A 61 2.04 3.43 -3.19
CA GLU A 61 2.05 4.78 -3.76
C GLU A 61 2.97 5.70 -2.95
N ALA A 62 2.90 5.63 -1.63
CA ALA A 62 3.76 6.42 -0.75
C ALA A 62 5.24 6.12 -0.99
N LEU A 63 5.59 4.83 -1.11
CA LEU A 63 6.98 4.44 -1.40
C LEU A 63 7.45 4.97 -2.74
N SER A 64 6.59 4.89 -3.77
CA SER A 64 6.91 5.41 -5.10
C SER A 64 7.14 6.93 -5.07
N ARG A 65 6.45 7.63 -4.19
CA ARG A 65 6.56 9.09 -4.06
C ARG A 65 7.62 9.54 -3.05
N GLY A 66 8.45 8.61 -2.59
CA GLY A 66 9.63 8.95 -1.79
C GLY A 66 9.52 8.73 -0.29
N ALA A 67 8.49 8.06 0.20
CA ALA A 67 8.44 7.69 1.61
C ALA A 67 9.69 6.89 1.97
N GLY A 68 10.26 7.16 3.14
CA GLY A 68 11.47 6.48 3.59
C GLY A 68 11.20 5.07 4.08
N LYS A 69 10.01 4.87 4.64
CA LYS A 69 9.59 3.56 5.15
C LYS A 69 8.07 3.51 5.20
N VAL A 70 7.52 2.33 4.88
CA VAL A 70 6.08 2.09 5.04
C VAL A 70 5.87 0.83 5.85
N VAL A 71 4.97 0.90 6.84
CA VAL A 71 4.50 -0.25 7.57
C VAL A 71 3.06 -0.53 7.14
N PHE A 72 2.84 -1.70 6.56
CA PHE A 72 1.52 -2.14 6.13
C PHE A 72 0.93 -3.01 7.23
N VAL A 73 -0.30 -2.74 7.64
CA VAL A 73 -1.02 -3.57 8.61
C VAL A 73 -2.26 -4.11 7.94
N GLU A 74 -2.40 -5.42 7.91
CA GLU A 74 -3.50 -6.10 7.24
C GLU A 74 -3.82 -7.42 7.94
N LYS A 75 -5.11 -7.74 8.11
CA LYS A 75 -5.53 -8.94 8.81
C LYS A 75 -5.72 -10.16 7.89
N GLU A 76 -6.03 -9.93 6.61
CA GLU A 76 -6.35 -11.01 5.67
C GLU A 76 -5.08 -11.61 5.09
N GLY A 77 -4.86 -12.91 5.33
CA GLY A 77 -3.63 -13.59 4.90
C GLY A 77 -3.37 -13.50 3.40
N LEU A 78 -4.43 -13.60 2.59
CA LEU A 78 -4.28 -13.48 1.13
C LEU A 78 -3.80 -12.10 0.73
N CYS A 79 -4.31 -11.06 1.39
CA CYS A 79 -3.88 -9.69 1.14
C CYS A 79 -2.44 -9.48 1.60
N VAL A 80 -2.05 -10.02 2.75
CA VAL A 80 -0.67 -9.93 3.24
C VAL A 80 0.30 -10.52 2.22
N LYS A 81 -0.02 -11.70 1.68
CA LYS A 81 0.83 -12.34 0.65
C LYS A 81 0.90 -11.48 -0.61
N THR A 82 -0.21 -10.85 -0.99
CA THR A 82 -0.25 -9.98 -2.16
C THR A 82 0.58 -8.73 -1.95
N ILE A 83 0.51 -8.12 -0.77
CA ILE A 83 1.37 -6.97 -0.41
C ILE A 83 2.84 -7.37 -0.53
N GLU A 84 3.21 -8.51 0.03
CA GLU A 84 4.60 -8.99 -0.02
C GLU A 84 5.06 -9.20 -1.46
N LYS A 85 4.19 -9.77 -2.30
CA LYS A 85 4.48 -9.94 -3.72
C LYS A 85 4.70 -8.60 -4.41
N ASN A 86 3.87 -7.61 -4.11
CA ASN A 86 4.00 -6.26 -4.66
C ASN A 86 5.28 -5.58 -4.22
N ILE A 87 5.62 -5.69 -2.94
CA ILE A 87 6.85 -5.12 -2.39
C ILE A 87 8.07 -5.69 -3.12
N ALA A 88 8.10 -7.01 -3.27
CA ALA A 88 9.21 -7.69 -3.95
C ALA A 88 9.29 -7.30 -5.42
N SER A 89 8.16 -7.31 -6.13
CA SER A 89 8.07 -6.96 -7.54
C SER A 89 8.56 -5.54 -7.82
N LEU A 90 8.29 -4.62 -6.91
CA LEU A 90 8.64 -3.20 -7.07
C LEU A 90 10.00 -2.84 -6.48
N GLY A 91 10.66 -3.80 -5.82
CA GLY A 91 11.98 -3.56 -5.25
C GLY A 91 11.98 -2.72 -3.97
N PHE A 92 10.89 -2.76 -3.20
CA PHE A 92 10.77 -1.97 -1.97
C PHE A 92 11.07 -2.74 -0.68
N THR A 93 11.69 -3.91 -0.78
CA THR A 93 11.91 -4.80 0.37
C THR A 93 12.61 -4.09 1.52
N ASP A 94 13.56 -3.21 1.24
CA ASP A 94 14.35 -2.52 2.27
C ASP A 94 13.57 -1.41 2.98
N LYS A 95 12.43 -0.99 2.42
CA LYS A 95 11.66 0.16 2.91
C LYS A 95 10.28 -0.20 3.39
N ALA A 96 9.94 -1.47 3.37
CA ALA A 96 8.58 -1.92 3.67
C ALA A 96 8.58 -3.01 4.72
N LYS A 97 7.61 -2.94 5.62
CA LYS A 97 7.35 -3.97 6.61
C LYS A 97 5.87 -4.31 6.57
N VAL A 98 5.54 -5.59 6.62
CA VAL A 98 4.15 -6.05 6.62
C VAL A 98 3.86 -6.74 7.96
N LEU A 99 2.80 -6.30 8.63
CA LEU A 99 2.32 -6.90 9.85
C LEU A 99 0.95 -7.51 9.60
N LYS A 100 0.83 -8.82 9.82
CA LYS A 100 -0.47 -9.48 9.79
C LYS A 100 -1.12 -9.29 11.15
N ALA A 101 -2.08 -8.38 11.22
CA ALA A 101 -2.74 -8.04 12.47
C ALA A 101 -4.12 -7.46 12.19
N ASP A 102 -5.03 -7.65 13.16
CA ASP A 102 -6.31 -6.97 13.18
C ASP A 102 -6.12 -5.68 13.99
N VAL A 103 -6.23 -4.53 13.33
CA VAL A 103 -6.02 -3.22 13.96
C VAL A 103 -6.94 -3.03 15.15
N LEU A 104 -8.23 -3.37 15.01
CA LEU A 104 -9.19 -3.22 16.10
C LEU A 104 -8.88 -4.17 17.26
N GLY A 105 -8.51 -5.41 16.98
CA GLY A 105 -8.10 -6.37 17.98
C GLY A 105 -6.78 -5.99 18.64
N GLY A 106 -5.84 -5.48 17.87
CA GLY A 106 -4.51 -5.11 18.36
C GLY A 106 -4.48 -3.88 19.25
N LEU A 107 -5.53 -3.06 19.21
CA LEU A 107 -5.60 -1.84 19.99
C LEU A 107 -6.21 -2.02 21.38
N LYS A 108 -6.60 -3.23 21.70
CA LYS A 108 -7.19 -3.53 23.02
C LYS A 108 -6.15 -3.62 24.12
#